data_9368c6a83415fafe122e7844e2d43ddd
#
_entry.id   9368c6a83415fafe122e7844e2d43ddd
#
_cell.length_a   1.000
_cell.length_b   1.000
_cell.length_c   1.000
_cell.angle_alpha   90.00
_cell.angle_beta   90.00
_cell.angle_gamma   90.00
#
_symmetry.space_group_name_H-M   'P 1'
#
loop_
_entity.id
_entity.type
_entity.pdbx_description
1 polymer ?
#
loop_
_entity_poly.entity_id
_entity_poly.type
_entity_poly.pdbx_seq_one_letter_code
_entity_poly.pdbx_strand_id
1 'polypeptide(L)'
;MINYLENNRIFKLILGAGNSNYEEITKLIALYSSVGCRFFDIEASLEALEAYKKGIKNCKDDCFVCISVGANQDPHLTKCKIDIEKCAKCKKCENICLQNALNNCLIDETKCIGCKKCKNICQNDAIVEYQKI
;
A
#
# COMPACT_ATOMS: atom_id res chain seq x y z
N MET A 1 25.98 -3.22 -5.33
CA MET A 1 24.90 -4.24 -5.29
C MET A 1 25.46 -5.66 -5.31
N ILE A 2 26.31 -6.04 -6.27
CA ILE A 2 26.89 -7.40 -6.39
C ILE A 2 27.59 -7.86 -5.09
N ASN A 3 28.41 -7.02 -4.47
CA ASN A 3 29.12 -7.36 -3.23
C ASN A 3 28.21 -7.70 -2.04
N TYR A 4 26.99 -7.13 -1.97
CA TYR A 4 26.02 -7.48 -0.93
C TYR A 4 25.41 -8.86 -1.18
N LEU A 5 25.16 -9.21 -2.46
CA LEU A 5 24.64 -10.52 -2.85
C LEU A 5 25.66 -11.65 -2.57
N GLU A 6 26.92 -11.42 -2.90
CA GLU A 6 27.99 -12.40 -2.72
C GLU A 6 28.28 -12.71 -1.25
N ASN A 7 28.07 -11.74 -0.36
CA ASN A 7 28.33 -11.91 1.08
C ASN A 7 27.10 -12.37 1.88
N ASN A 8 25.98 -12.74 1.23
CA ASN A 8 24.71 -13.12 1.88
C ASN A 8 24.23 -12.10 2.94
N ARG A 9 24.52 -10.82 2.75
CA ARG A 9 24.17 -9.72 3.67
C ARG A 9 23.08 -8.83 3.09
N ILE A 10 22.04 -9.45 2.53
CA ILE A 10 20.90 -8.71 2.01
C ILE A 10 19.74 -8.83 2.98
N PHE A 11 19.27 -7.67 3.42
CA PHE A 11 17.95 -7.49 3.99
C PHE A 11 17.16 -6.55 3.08
N LYS A 12 16.10 -7.06 2.46
CA LYS A 12 15.19 -6.30 1.60
C LYS A 12 13.89 -6.06 2.35
N LEU A 13 13.50 -4.79 2.51
CA LEU A 13 12.19 -4.41 3.00
C LEU A 13 11.21 -4.35 1.82
N ILE A 14 10.16 -5.16 1.87
CA ILE A 14 9.08 -5.17 0.88
C ILE A 14 7.91 -4.38 1.47
N LEU A 15 7.59 -3.26 0.85
CA LEU A 15 6.52 -2.36 1.27
C LEU A 15 5.20 -2.63 0.54
N GLY A 16 5.24 -3.56 -0.42
CA GLY A 16 4.09 -4.10 -1.13
C GLY A 16 3.63 -3.28 -2.33
N ALA A 17 3.21 -3.97 -3.39
CA ALA A 17 2.47 -3.37 -4.48
C ALA A 17 1.08 -2.94 -3.98
N GLY A 18 0.67 -1.72 -4.30
CA GLY A 18 -0.63 -1.19 -3.88
C GLY A 18 -0.69 -0.62 -2.45
N ASN A 19 0.43 -0.53 -1.73
CA ASN A 19 0.51 0.28 -0.52
C ASN A 19 0.66 1.76 -0.90
N SER A 20 -0.41 2.53 -0.77
CA SER A 20 -0.46 3.96 -1.10
C SER A 20 -0.43 4.87 0.13
N ASN A 21 -0.04 4.35 1.29
CA ASN A 21 0.24 5.18 2.46
C ASN A 21 1.70 5.70 2.41
N TYR A 22 1.93 6.71 1.59
CA TYR A 22 3.28 7.23 1.33
C TYR A 22 3.96 7.86 2.55
N GLU A 23 3.19 8.35 3.52
CA GLU A 23 3.73 8.84 4.78
C GLU A 23 4.29 7.68 5.62
N GLU A 24 3.57 6.58 5.71
CA GLU A 24 4.04 5.36 6.39
C GLU A 24 5.25 4.75 5.67
N ILE A 25 5.21 4.67 4.33
CA ILE A 25 6.34 4.22 3.51
C ILE A 25 7.60 5.04 3.82
N THR A 26 7.48 6.37 3.88
CA THR A 26 8.60 7.26 4.21
C THR A 26 9.17 6.95 5.59
N LYS A 27 8.31 6.78 6.61
CA LYS A 27 8.72 6.47 7.99
C LYS A 27 9.40 5.10 8.09
N LEU A 28 8.84 4.08 7.44
CA LEU A 28 9.41 2.74 7.43
C LEU A 28 10.78 2.71 6.75
N ILE A 29 10.93 3.37 5.61
CA ILE A 29 12.20 3.46 4.90
C ILE A 29 13.24 4.18 5.78
N ALA A 30 12.89 5.29 6.41
CA ALA A 30 13.79 6.01 7.30
C ALA A 30 14.23 5.14 8.49
N LEU A 31 13.28 4.45 9.13
CA LEU A 31 13.56 3.54 10.25
C LEU A 31 14.50 2.40 9.82
N TYR A 32 14.14 1.68 8.77
CA TYR A 32 14.90 0.50 8.36
C TYR A 32 16.26 0.85 7.73
N SER A 33 16.37 1.99 7.03
CA SER A 33 17.67 2.45 6.54
C SER A 33 18.62 2.80 7.69
N SER A 34 18.12 3.33 8.80
CA SER A 34 18.93 3.67 9.98
C SER A 34 19.53 2.45 10.67
N VAL A 35 18.89 1.27 10.54
CA VAL A 35 19.38 0.00 11.11
C VAL A 35 20.06 -0.92 10.08
N GLY A 36 20.41 -0.38 8.91
CA GLY A 36 21.25 -1.08 7.93
C GLY A 36 20.53 -1.73 6.77
N CYS A 37 19.19 -1.59 6.63
CA CYS A 37 18.51 -2.01 5.40
C CYS A 37 18.95 -1.12 4.23
N ARG A 38 19.31 -1.74 3.11
CA ARG A 38 19.78 -1.03 1.91
C ARG A 38 18.96 -1.34 0.67
N PHE A 39 18.03 -2.28 0.76
CA PHE A 39 17.19 -2.72 -0.36
C PHE A 39 15.72 -2.52 -0.01
N PHE A 40 15.02 -1.75 -0.82
CA PHE A 40 13.62 -1.41 -0.62
C PHE A 40 12.82 -1.77 -1.86
N ASP A 41 11.67 -2.42 -1.67
CA ASP A 41 10.77 -2.80 -2.74
C ASP A 41 9.48 -1.99 -2.57
N ILE A 42 9.18 -1.14 -3.55
CA ILE A 42 8.05 -0.22 -3.52
C ILE A 42 7.16 -0.41 -4.75
N GLU A 43 5.93 0.10 -4.71
CA GLU A 43 5.06 0.10 -5.88
C GLU A 43 5.58 1.00 -7.01
N ALA A 44 5.15 0.71 -8.24
CA ALA A 44 5.49 1.49 -9.43
C ALA A 44 4.66 2.78 -9.53
N SER A 45 4.94 3.76 -8.65
CA SER A 45 4.34 5.09 -8.71
C SER A 45 5.38 6.18 -8.43
N LEU A 46 5.14 7.39 -8.94
CA LEU A 46 6.01 8.53 -8.68
C LEU A 46 5.97 8.92 -7.21
N GLU A 47 4.81 8.83 -6.59
CA GLU A 47 4.58 9.13 -5.18
C GLU A 47 5.35 8.18 -4.26
N ALA A 48 5.37 6.88 -4.57
CA ALA A 48 6.17 5.90 -3.84
C ALA A 48 7.68 6.18 -3.99
N LEU A 49 8.12 6.58 -5.18
CA LEU A 49 9.51 6.95 -5.42
C LEU A 49 9.90 8.23 -4.64
N GLU A 50 9.01 9.21 -4.56
CA GLU A 50 9.24 10.39 -3.73
C GLU A 50 9.29 10.05 -2.24
N ALA A 51 8.38 9.18 -1.76
CA ALA A 51 8.39 8.69 -0.38
C ALA A 51 9.72 7.96 -0.06
N TYR A 52 10.21 7.12 -1.00
CA TYR A 52 11.52 6.48 -0.88
C TYR A 52 12.65 7.51 -0.76
N LYS A 53 12.72 8.49 -1.66
CA LYS A 53 13.76 9.54 -1.63
C LYS A 53 13.75 10.33 -0.31
N LYS A 54 12.56 10.65 0.20
CA LYS A 54 12.41 11.31 1.51
C LYS A 54 12.90 10.42 2.65
N GLY A 55 12.54 9.12 2.62
CA GLY A 55 12.91 8.17 3.66
C GLY A 55 14.43 7.92 3.76
N ILE A 56 15.14 7.85 2.64
CA ILE A 56 16.60 7.64 2.63
C ILE A 56 17.42 8.92 2.81
N LYS A 57 16.79 10.09 2.93
CA LYS A 57 17.48 11.41 2.92
C LYS A 57 18.66 11.50 3.92
N ASN A 58 18.54 10.85 5.07
CA ASN A 58 19.56 10.85 6.12
C ASN A 58 20.43 9.59 6.12
N CYS A 59 20.26 8.70 5.16
CA CYS A 59 21.09 7.51 5.01
C CYS A 59 22.44 7.92 4.41
N LYS A 60 23.54 7.47 5.04
CA LYS A 60 24.91 7.79 4.57
C LYS A 60 25.42 6.82 3.52
N ASP A 61 24.83 5.64 3.47
CA ASP A 61 25.23 4.57 2.56
C ASP A 61 24.29 4.51 1.35
N ASP A 62 24.75 3.89 0.27
CA ASP A 62 23.93 3.68 -0.92
C ASP A 62 22.73 2.79 -0.61
N CYS A 63 21.55 3.26 -0.96
CA CYS A 63 20.31 2.52 -0.91
C CYS A 63 19.82 2.18 -2.33
N PHE A 64 19.27 0.99 -2.47
CA PHE A 64 18.75 0.47 -3.74
C PHE A 64 17.24 0.32 -3.67
N VAL A 65 16.57 0.70 -4.74
CA VAL A 65 15.11 0.55 -4.87
C VAL A 65 14.77 -0.46 -5.94
N CYS A 66 13.87 -1.37 -5.61
CA CYS A 66 13.18 -2.24 -6.57
C CYS A 66 11.80 -1.66 -6.81
N ILE A 67 11.40 -1.58 -8.07
CA ILE A 67 10.08 -1.12 -8.47
C ILE A 67 9.24 -2.35 -8.81
N SER A 68 8.19 -2.58 -8.04
CA SER A 68 7.27 -3.69 -8.25
C SER A 68 6.08 -3.23 -9.08
N VAL A 69 5.85 -3.92 -10.18
CA VAL A 69 4.68 -3.75 -11.05
C VAL A 69 3.73 -4.90 -10.79
N GLY A 70 2.52 -4.58 -10.32
CA GLY A 70 1.47 -5.58 -10.14
C GLY A 70 0.94 -6.09 -11.47
N ALA A 71 0.66 -7.40 -11.54
CA ALA A 71 -0.01 -7.98 -12.69
C ALA A 71 -1.49 -7.56 -12.74
N ASN A 72 -2.07 -7.58 -13.94
CA ASN A 72 -3.52 -7.40 -14.10
C ASN A 72 -4.26 -8.40 -13.19
N GLN A 73 -5.25 -7.93 -12.42
CA GLN A 73 -6.00 -8.70 -11.43
C GLN A 73 -5.23 -9.09 -10.15
N ASP A 74 -4.05 -8.50 -9.91
CA ASP A 74 -3.35 -8.70 -8.64
C ASP A 74 -4.24 -8.25 -7.46
N PRO A 75 -4.51 -9.13 -6.47
CA PRO A 75 -5.30 -8.77 -5.29
C PRO A 75 -4.77 -7.56 -4.52
N HIS A 76 -3.45 -7.34 -4.55
CA HIS A 76 -2.82 -6.19 -3.88
C HIS A 76 -3.17 -4.84 -4.50
N LEU A 77 -3.51 -4.83 -5.80
CA LEU A 77 -3.96 -3.64 -6.52
C LEU A 77 -5.47 -3.45 -6.47
N THR A 78 -6.21 -4.44 -5.96
CA THR A 78 -7.66 -4.36 -5.87
C THR A 78 -8.07 -3.42 -4.75
N LYS A 79 -8.86 -2.42 -5.08
CA LYS A 79 -9.50 -1.48 -4.14
C LYS A 79 -11.02 -1.59 -4.27
N CYS A 80 -11.71 -0.96 -3.35
CA CYS A 80 -13.17 -0.89 -3.39
C CYS A 80 -13.61 0.57 -3.46
N LYS A 81 -14.75 0.80 -4.11
CA LYS A 81 -15.47 2.07 -4.10
C LYS A 81 -16.94 1.85 -3.80
N ILE A 82 -17.64 2.87 -3.30
CA ILE A 82 -19.04 2.80 -2.99
C ILE A 82 -19.84 3.46 -4.11
N ASP A 83 -20.79 2.71 -4.64
CA ASP A 83 -21.84 3.23 -5.50
C ASP A 83 -22.90 3.91 -4.61
N ILE A 84 -22.90 5.24 -4.63
CA ILE A 84 -23.75 6.06 -3.76
C ILE A 84 -25.24 5.86 -4.08
N GLU A 85 -25.57 5.58 -5.32
CA GLU A 85 -26.97 5.38 -5.74
C GLU A 85 -27.56 4.11 -5.14
N LYS A 86 -26.74 3.07 -4.96
CA LYS A 86 -27.15 1.79 -4.35
C LYS A 86 -26.97 1.78 -2.82
N CYS A 87 -26.27 2.75 -2.27
CA CYS A 87 -25.88 2.75 -0.86
C CYS A 87 -27.05 3.13 0.06
N ALA A 88 -27.52 2.19 0.88
CA ALA A 88 -28.54 2.43 1.90
C ALA A 88 -28.03 3.18 3.15
N LYS A 89 -26.79 3.62 3.18
CA LYS A 89 -26.13 4.34 4.31
C LYS A 89 -26.25 3.63 5.66
N CYS A 90 -26.33 2.31 5.66
CA CYS A 90 -26.56 1.47 6.86
C CYS A 90 -25.31 1.30 7.76
N LYS A 91 -24.15 1.81 7.35
CA LYS A 91 -22.86 1.79 8.08
C LYS A 91 -22.28 0.41 8.42
N LYS A 92 -22.88 -0.70 7.99
CA LYS A 92 -22.36 -2.05 8.25
C LYS A 92 -20.94 -2.24 7.75
N CYS A 93 -20.63 -1.66 6.58
CA CYS A 93 -19.28 -1.72 5.99
C CYS A 93 -18.23 -0.92 6.78
N GLU A 94 -18.62 0.19 7.40
CA GLU A 94 -17.74 0.98 8.27
C GLU A 94 -17.36 0.15 9.52
N ASN A 95 -18.33 -0.49 10.17
CA ASN A 95 -18.12 -1.26 11.39
C ASN A 95 -17.23 -2.50 11.20
N ILE A 96 -17.20 -3.09 10.00
CA ILE A 96 -16.39 -4.29 9.72
C ILE A 96 -14.98 -3.96 9.24
N CYS A 97 -14.70 -2.71 8.91
CA CYS A 97 -13.42 -2.30 8.35
C CYS A 97 -12.35 -2.16 9.44
N LEU A 98 -11.48 -3.17 9.57
CA LEU A 98 -10.38 -3.17 10.54
C LEU A 98 -9.34 -2.06 10.27
N GLN A 99 -9.28 -1.53 9.04
CA GLN A 99 -8.37 -0.46 8.66
C GLN A 99 -9.00 0.94 8.86
N ASN A 100 -10.25 1.02 9.33
CA ASN A 100 -10.98 2.28 9.42
C ASN A 100 -10.94 3.10 8.11
N ALA A 101 -10.93 2.40 6.98
CA ALA A 101 -10.85 3.00 5.65
C ALA A 101 -12.21 3.54 5.15
N LEU A 102 -13.33 3.23 5.82
CA LEU A 102 -14.66 3.67 5.43
C LEU A 102 -15.22 4.68 6.41
N ASN A 103 -15.68 5.81 5.88
CA ASN A 103 -16.36 6.84 6.63
C ASN A 103 -17.35 7.60 5.73
N ASN A 104 -18.58 7.79 6.20
CA ASN A 104 -19.63 8.55 5.49
C ASN A 104 -19.80 8.15 4.00
N CYS A 105 -19.87 6.85 3.74
CA CYS A 105 -19.98 6.28 2.39
C CYS A 105 -18.80 6.62 1.45
N LEU A 106 -17.64 6.96 2.01
CA LEU A 106 -16.39 7.14 1.27
C LEU A 106 -15.38 6.10 1.71
N ILE A 107 -14.52 5.68 0.79
CA ILE A 107 -13.40 4.78 1.07
C ILE A 107 -12.11 5.57 0.92
N ASP A 108 -11.32 5.61 1.98
CA ASP A 108 -9.95 6.13 1.97
C ASP A 108 -9.05 5.06 1.33
N GLU A 109 -8.61 5.32 0.10
CA GLU A 109 -7.77 4.39 -0.67
C GLU A 109 -6.41 4.15 -0.03
N THR A 110 -5.91 5.12 0.74
CA THR A 110 -4.60 5.00 1.41
C THR A 110 -4.65 3.99 2.56
N LYS A 111 -5.82 3.82 3.18
CA LYS A 111 -6.05 2.85 4.25
C LYS A 111 -6.63 1.53 3.76
N CYS A 112 -7.26 1.53 2.57
CA CYS A 112 -7.91 0.34 2.02
C CYS A 112 -6.88 -0.68 1.55
N ILE A 113 -6.90 -1.88 2.14
CA ILE A 113 -6.03 -3.01 1.77
C ILE A 113 -6.70 -4.00 0.80
N GLY A 114 -7.87 -3.69 0.25
CA GLY A 114 -8.56 -4.55 -0.71
C GLY A 114 -9.09 -5.88 -0.16
N CYS A 115 -9.27 -6.02 1.15
CA CYS A 115 -9.68 -7.29 1.80
C CYS A 115 -11.14 -7.72 1.51
N LYS A 116 -11.93 -6.90 0.85
CA LYS A 116 -13.32 -7.15 0.39
C LYS A 116 -14.36 -7.45 1.49
N LYS A 117 -14.02 -7.37 2.77
CA LYS A 117 -14.97 -7.64 3.86
C LYS A 117 -16.21 -6.72 3.80
N CYS A 118 -16.00 -5.45 3.45
CA CYS A 118 -17.09 -4.49 3.27
C CYS A 118 -18.03 -4.86 2.11
N LYS A 119 -17.50 -5.37 1.00
CA LYS A 119 -18.30 -5.85 -0.12
C LYS A 119 -19.15 -7.05 0.28
N ASN A 120 -18.56 -8.03 0.96
CA ASN A 120 -19.24 -9.26 1.34
C ASN A 120 -20.42 -9.03 2.32
N ILE A 121 -20.39 -7.95 3.12
CA ILE A 121 -21.48 -7.63 4.06
C ILE A 121 -22.53 -6.69 3.45
N CYS A 122 -22.29 -6.12 2.27
CA CYS A 122 -23.18 -5.17 1.64
C CYS A 122 -24.38 -5.88 1.01
N GLN A 123 -25.56 -5.75 1.62
CA GLN A 123 -26.80 -6.36 1.13
C GLN A 123 -27.35 -5.71 -0.14
N ASN A 124 -26.87 -4.52 -0.47
CA ASN A 124 -27.35 -3.73 -1.62
C ASN A 124 -26.37 -3.76 -2.80
N ASP A 125 -25.33 -4.58 -2.73
CA ASP A 125 -24.25 -4.64 -3.74
C ASP A 125 -23.69 -3.26 -4.12
N ALA A 126 -23.71 -2.33 -3.15
CA ALA A 126 -23.25 -0.97 -3.36
C ALA A 126 -21.71 -0.83 -3.37
N ILE A 127 -20.97 -1.89 -3.04
CA ILE A 127 -19.50 -1.85 -3.01
C ILE A 127 -18.95 -2.61 -4.19
N VAL A 128 -18.27 -1.89 -5.07
CA VAL A 128 -17.67 -2.44 -6.28
C VAL A 128 -16.16 -2.44 -6.19
N GLU A 129 -15.54 -3.47 -6.76
CA GLU A 129 -14.10 -3.60 -6.86
C GLU A 129 -13.58 -2.88 -8.10
N TYR A 130 -12.39 -2.34 -8.01
CA TYR A 130 -11.64 -1.85 -9.16
C TYR A 130 -10.15 -2.09 -8.96
N GLN A 131 -9.41 -2.10 -10.06
CA GLN A 131 -7.96 -2.20 -10.04
C GLN A 131 -7.37 -0.78 -10.06
N LYS A 132 -6.46 -0.52 -9.12
CA LYS A 132 -5.65 0.69 -9.17
C LYS A 132 -4.49 0.41 -10.13
N ILE A 133 -4.53 1.04 -11.29
CA ILE A 133 -3.49 0.96 -12.33
C ILE A 133 -2.55 2.14 -12.14
#